data_157b3a734262cdc9fc146da0c476c9e6
#
_entry.id   157b3a734262cdc9fc146da0c476c9e6
#
_cell.length_a   1.000
_cell.length_b   1.000
_cell.length_c   1.000
_cell.angle_alpha   90.00
_cell.angle_beta   90.00
_cell.angle_gamma   90.00
#
_symmetry.space_group_name_H-M   'P 1'
#
loop_
_entity.id
_entity.type
_entity.pdbx_description
1 polymer ?
#
loop_
_entity_poly.entity_id
_entity_poly.type
_entity_poly.pdbx_seq_one_letter_code
_entity_poly.pdbx_strand_id
1 'polypeptide(L)'
;LEQIITGMEDLYTHDLENKDMQGDLYEYMLGKLQTSGTNGQFRTPKHIRDMMVELVQPTPEDTICDPACGTAGFLISSAEHVRSHFEGQMTREQWNHFEGPMFTGFDMDHTMLRISAMNLMLHSITHPDIEYKDSLSKQNEIKDKFTVCLANPPFKGSINEEGINDDLKSIVPKT
;
A
#
# COMPACT_ATOMS: atom_id res chain seq x y z
N LEU A 1 -2.49 -18.76 -30.43
CA LEU A 1 -2.20 -17.33 -30.25
C LEU A 1 -3.48 -16.51 -30.41
N GLU A 2 -4.24 -16.74 -31.48
CA GLU A 2 -5.50 -16.06 -31.82
C GLU A 2 -6.54 -16.18 -30.68
N GLN A 3 -6.74 -17.37 -30.11
CA GLN A 3 -7.63 -17.60 -28.97
C GLN A 3 -7.19 -16.89 -27.69
N ILE A 4 -5.89 -16.70 -27.49
CA ILE A 4 -5.36 -15.93 -26.35
C ILE A 4 -5.60 -14.43 -26.56
N ILE A 5 -5.39 -13.93 -27.78
CA ILE A 5 -5.63 -12.53 -28.14
C ILE A 5 -7.11 -12.20 -28.03
N THR A 6 -7.99 -13.04 -28.59
CA THR A 6 -9.46 -12.85 -28.50
C THR A 6 -9.95 -12.92 -27.05
N GLY A 7 -9.42 -13.86 -26.24
CA GLY A 7 -9.75 -13.93 -24.82
C GLY A 7 -9.26 -12.72 -24.03
N MET A 8 -8.12 -12.13 -24.40
CA MET A 8 -7.64 -10.88 -23.81
C MET A 8 -8.46 -9.67 -24.29
N GLU A 9 -8.86 -9.61 -25.56
CA GLU A 9 -9.74 -8.55 -26.08
C GLU A 9 -11.12 -8.59 -25.44
N ASP A 10 -11.72 -9.76 -25.25
CA ASP A 10 -12.99 -9.91 -24.53
C ASP A 10 -12.89 -9.48 -23.06
N LEU A 11 -11.79 -9.82 -22.39
CA LEU A 11 -11.49 -9.39 -21.03
C LEU A 11 -11.32 -7.86 -20.95
N TYR A 12 -10.63 -7.27 -21.92
CA TYR A 12 -10.42 -5.82 -21.99
C TYR A 12 -11.69 -5.04 -22.33
N THR A 13 -12.56 -5.58 -23.19
CA THR A 13 -13.75 -4.85 -23.67
C THR A 13 -14.98 -5.02 -22.81
N HIS A 14 -15.10 -6.10 -22.03
CA HIS A 14 -16.31 -6.38 -21.26
C HIS A 14 -16.13 -6.42 -19.74
N ASP A 15 -14.95 -6.83 -19.26
CA ASP A 15 -14.73 -7.05 -17.83
C ASP A 15 -13.82 -5.98 -17.18
N LEU A 16 -12.99 -5.28 -17.95
CA LEU A 16 -12.01 -4.30 -17.43
C LEU A 16 -12.49 -2.84 -17.50
N GLU A 17 -13.73 -2.56 -17.89
CA GLU A 17 -14.32 -1.22 -17.73
C GLU A 17 -14.50 -0.85 -16.25
N ASN A 18 -14.54 -1.84 -15.36
CA ASN A 18 -14.62 -1.62 -13.92
C ASN A 18 -13.19 -1.52 -13.33
N LYS A 19 -12.83 -0.33 -12.85
CA LYS A 19 -11.51 -0.08 -12.22
C LYS A 19 -11.24 -1.00 -11.03
N ASP A 20 -12.27 -1.39 -10.28
CA ASP A 20 -12.12 -2.29 -9.14
C ASP A 20 -11.65 -3.68 -9.60
N MET A 21 -12.15 -4.16 -10.75
CA MET A 21 -11.72 -5.44 -11.33
C MET A 21 -10.27 -5.40 -11.83
N GLN A 22 -9.80 -4.27 -12.33
CA GLN A 22 -8.39 -4.11 -12.72
C GLN A 22 -7.45 -4.22 -11.52
N GLY A 23 -7.82 -3.59 -10.40
CA GLY A 23 -7.09 -3.68 -9.14
C GLY A 23 -7.04 -5.11 -8.61
N ASP A 24 -8.17 -5.79 -8.54
CA ASP A 24 -8.28 -7.17 -8.08
C ASP A 24 -7.47 -8.14 -8.93
N LEU A 25 -7.49 -7.99 -10.24
CA LEU A 25 -6.67 -8.79 -11.17
C LEU A 25 -5.18 -8.57 -10.92
N TYR A 26 -4.77 -7.31 -10.73
CA TYR A 26 -3.38 -6.97 -10.44
C TYR A 26 -2.91 -7.57 -9.10
N GLU A 27 -3.70 -7.45 -8.04
CA GLU A 27 -3.44 -8.08 -6.74
C GLU A 27 -3.32 -9.62 -6.86
N TYR A 28 -4.21 -10.25 -7.63
CA TYR A 28 -4.13 -11.69 -7.91
C TYR A 28 -2.83 -12.07 -8.62
N MET A 29 -2.43 -11.32 -9.65
CA MET A 29 -1.17 -11.56 -10.36
C MET A 29 0.04 -11.39 -9.45
N LEU A 30 0.08 -10.35 -8.63
CA LEU A 30 1.14 -10.14 -7.64
C LEU A 30 1.20 -11.30 -6.64
N GLY A 31 0.05 -11.83 -6.20
CA GLY A 31 -0.04 -13.00 -5.34
C GLY A 31 0.57 -14.26 -6.00
N LYS A 32 0.34 -14.46 -7.29
CA LYS A 32 0.90 -15.59 -8.05
C LYS A 32 2.41 -15.47 -8.24
N LEU A 33 2.93 -14.28 -8.49
CA LEU A 33 4.37 -14.03 -8.60
C LEU A 33 5.10 -14.33 -7.28
N GLN A 34 4.49 -14.03 -6.14
CA GLN A 34 5.05 -14.36 -4.82
C GLN A 34 5.20 -15.88 -4.62
N THR A 35 4.19 -16.68 -5.00
CA THR A 35 4.22 -18.12 -4.83
C THR A 35 5.22 -18.82 -5.75
N SER A 36 5.62 -18.18 -6.85
CA SER A 36 6.63 -18.70 -7.79
C SER A 36 8.08 -18.50 -7.34
N GLY A 37 8.31 -17.85 -6.18
CA GLY A 37 9.64 -17.74 -5.57
C GLY A 37 10.59 -16.73 -6.21
N THR A 38 10.14 -15.94 -7.17
CA THR A 38 11.02 -15.08 -7.99
C THR A 38 11.38 -13.77 -7.27
N ASN A 39 10.59 -13.32 -6.31
CA ASN A 39 10.87 -12.12 -5.51
C ASN A 39 10.46 -12.41 -4.06
N GLY A 40 11.36 -12.86 -3.22
CA GLY A 40 11.15 -13.33 -1.84
C GLY A 40 10.56 -12.31 -0.84
N GLN A 41 9.69 -11.43 -1.28
CA GLN A 41 9.02 -10.43 -0.45
C GLN A 41 7.73 -11.01 0.15
N PHE A 42 7.65 -10.96 1.47
CA PHE A 42 6.45 -11.35 2.21
C PHE A 42 5.37 -10.30 2.04
N ARG A 43 4.26 -10.68 1.38
CA ARG A 43 3.05 -9.85 1.37
C ARG A 43 2.13 -10.30 2.50
N THR A 44 1.60 -9.35 3.23
CA THR A 44 0.56 -9.64 4.21
C THR A 44 -0.70 -10.14 3.48
N PRO A 45 -1.24 -11.32 3.83
CA PRO A 45 -2.46 -11.83 3.21
C PRO A 45 -3.62 -10.85 3.34
N LYS A 46 -4.48 -10.75 2.30
CA LYS A 46 -5.59 -9.78 2.26
C LYS A 46 -6.47 -9.83 3.51
N HIS A 47 -6.90 -11.02 3.93
CA HIS A 47 -7.76 -11.18 5.11
C HIS A 47 -7.14 -10.67 6.43
N ILE A 48 -5.80 -10.67 6.53
CA ILE A 48 -5.11 -10.11 7.70
C ILE A 48 -5.08 -8.58 7.62
N ARG A 49 -4.80 -8.02 6.43
CA ARG A 49 -4.83 -6.58 6.22
C ARG A 49 -6.23 -6.02 6.49
N ASP A 50 -7.25 -6.66 5.92
CA ASP A 50 -8.63 -6.26 6.07
C ASP A 50 -9.07 -6.31 7.54
N MET A 51 -8.69 -7.37 8.27
CA MET A 51 -8.94 -7.47 9.72
C MET A 51 -8.28 -6.32 10.49
N MET A 52 -7.02 -5.97 10.16
CA MET A 52 -6.33 -4.88 10.85
C MET A 52 -6.96 -3.52 10.54
N VAL A 53 -7.35 -3.29 9.30
CA VAL A 53 -8.05 -2.08 8.85
C VAL A 53 -9.42 -1.97 9.51
N GLU A 54 -10.16 -3.07 9.60
CA GLU A 54 -11.46 -3.11 10.28
C GLU A 54 -11.36 -2.81 11.78
N LEU A 55 -10.27 -3.20 12.43
CA LEU A 55 -10.02 -2.84 13.83
C LEU A 55 -9.66 -1.36 14.02
N VAL A 56 -8.99 -0.76 13.07
CA VAL A 56 -8.56 0.65 13.10
C VAL A 56 -9.69 1.58 12.67
N GLN A 57 -10.53 1.15 11.72
CA GLN A 57 -11.67 1.90 11.16
C GLN A 57 -11.29 3.30 10.64
N PRO A 58 -10.39 3.39 9.66
CA PRO A 58 -9.99 4.68 9.11
C PRO A 58 -11.18 5.41 8.47
N THR A 59 -11.17 6.73 8.59
CA THR A 59 -12.21 7.64 8.09
C THR A 59 -11.67 8.54 6.98
N PRO A 60 -12.51 9.24 6.21
CA PRO A 60 -12.06 10.17 5.17
C PRO A 60 -11.21 11.36 5.66
N GLU A 61 -11.13 11.58 6.98
CA GLU A 61 -10.34 12.66 7.59
C GLU A 61 -8.92 12.21 7.97
N ASP A 62 -8.65 10.90 7.89
CA ASP A 62 -7.38 10.34 8.32
C ASP A 62 -6.28 10.56 7.29
N THR A 63 -5.04 10.56 7.77
CA THR A 63 -3.82 10.43 6.99
C THR A 63 -3.15 9.11 7.33
N ILE A 64 -3.02 8.23 6.35
CA ILE A 64 -2.61 6.83 6.55
C ILE A 64 -1.22 6.60 5.98
N CYS A 65 -0.33 6.04 6.80
CA CYS A 65 1.03 5.71 6.40
C CYS A 65 1.30 4.21 6.50
N ASP A 66 1.98 3.68 5.49
CA ASP A 66 2.69 2.39 5.57
C ASP A 66 4.20 2.65 5.39
N PRO A 67 4.99 2.59 6.47
CA PRO A 67 6.42 2.89 6.45
C PRO A 67 7.30 1.78 5.83
N ALA A 68 6.70 0.67 5.40
CA ALA A 68 7.34 -0.46 4.71
C ALA A 68 6.36 -1.06 3.70
N CYS A 69 5.89 -0.21 2.77
CA CYS A 69 4.64 -0.44 2.04
C CYS A 69 4.68 -1.62 1.05
N GLY A 70 5.85 -2.04 0.58
CA GLY A 70 5.97 -3.13 -0.39
C GLY A 70 5.08 -2.89 -1.61
N THR A 71 4.01 -3.65 -1.76
CA THR A 71 3.03 -3.51 -2.85
C THR A 71 1.84 -2.60 -2.49
N ALA A 72 1.92 -1.84 -1.41
CA ALA A 72 0.88 -0.96 -0.85
C ALA A 72 -0.38 -1.66 -0.35
N GLY A 73 -0.27 -2.93 0.06
CA GLY A 73 -1.42 -3.73 0.43
C GLY A 73 -2.26 -3.14 1.57
N PHE A 74 -1.65 -2.58 2.62
CA PHE A 74 -2.38 -1.94 3.72
C PHE A 74 -3.09 -0.65 3.27
N LEU A 75 -2.45 0.13 2.42
CA LEU A 75 -3.05 1.37 1.89
C LEU A 75 -4.26 1.05 1.01
N ILE A 76 -4.20 -0.02 0.21
CA ILE A 76 -5.32 -0.50 -0.61
C ILE A 76 -6.46 -0.99 0.27
N SER A 77 -6.21 -1.86 1.25
CA SER A 77 -7.27 -2.33 2.16
C SER A 77 -7.91 -1.15 2.92
N SER A 78 -7.12 -0.13 3.29
CA SER A 78 -7.65 1.09 3.91
C SER A 78 -8.52 1.90 2.94
N ALA A 79 -8.12 2.01 1.68
CA ALA A 79 -8.90 2.70 0.65
C ALA A 79 -10.22 1.98 0.36
N GLU A 80 -10.19 0.65 0.24
CA GLU A 80 -11.40 -0.17 0.08
C GLU A 80 -12.37 0.01 1.26
N HIS A 81 -11.84 0.04 2.50
CA HIS A 81 -12.64 0.29 3.69
C HIS A 81 -13.31 1.66 3.66
N VAL A 82 -12.54 2.73 3.43
CA VAL A 82 -13.07 4.10 3.39
C VAL A 82 -14.11 4.24 2.28
N ARG A 83 -13.87 3.71 1.09
CA ARG A 83 -14.86 3.72 0.00
C ARG A 83 -16.13 2.98 0.39
N SER A 84 -16.01 1.75 0.86
CA SER A 84 -17.19 0.92 1.16
C SER A 84 -18.11 1.52 2.24
N HIS A 85 -17.55 2.29 3.18
CA HIS A 85 -18.29 2.87 4.29
C HIS A 85 -18.75 4.32 4.05
N PHE A 86 -18.01 5.10 3.26
CA PHE A 86 -18.19 6.54 3.19
C PHE A 86 -18.43 7.10 1.77
N GLU A 87 -18.25 6.32 0.69
CA GLU A 87 -18.30 6.80 -0.69
C GLU A 87 -19.49 7.73 -0.99
N GLY A 88 -20.70 7.34 -0.56
CA GLY A 88 -21.92 8.12 -0.79
C GLY A 88 -22.07 9.36 0.10
N GLN A 89 -21.15 9.59 1.04
CA GLN A 89 -21.24 10.67 2.03
C GLN A 89 -20.05 11.64 1.95
N MET A 90 -19.00 11.28 1.19
CA MET A 90 -17.79 12.08 1.09
C MET A 90 -18.04 13.39 0.33
N THR A 91 -17.55 14.49 0.91
CA THR A 91 -17.49 15.79 0.26
C THR A 91 -16.44 15.81 -0.85
N ARG A 92 -16.47 16.85 -1.70
CA ARG A 92 -15.45 17.03 -2.74
C ARG A 92 -14.03 17.17 -2.16
N GLU A 93 -13.91 17.79 -0.98
CA GLU A 93 -12.61 17.94 -0.30
C GLU A 93 -12.09 16.62 0.18
N GLN A 94 -12.95 15.77 0.78
CA GLN A 94 -12.61 14.41 1.21
C GLN A 94 -12.23 13.51 0.01
N TRP A 95 -12.91 13.66 -1.13
CA TRP A 95 -12.52 12.96 -2.35
C TRP A 95 -11.15 13.39 -2.86
N ASN A 96 -10.85 14.68 -2.89
CA ASN A 96 -9.52 15.17 -3.26
C ASN A 96 -8.44 14.67 -2.29
N HIS A 97 -8.76 14.55 -1.00
CA HIS A 97 -7.88 13.98 0.01
C HIS A 97 -7.66 12.48 -0.23
N PHE A 98 -8.73 11.74 -0.46
CA PHE A 98 -8.71 10.30 -0.76
C PHE A 98 -7.89 9.96 -2.02
N GLU A 99 -8.01 10.73 -3.08
CA GLU A 99 -7.32 10.48 -4.35
C GLU A 99 -5.80 10.70 -4.30
N GLY A 100 -5.27 11.21 -3.20
CA GLY A 100 -3.84 11.49 -3.08
C GLY A 100 -3.32 11.59 -1.65
N PRO A 101 -3.46 12.74 -0.96
CA PRO A 101 -2.73 13.00 0.29
C PRO A 101 -3.08 12.08 1.46
N MET A 102 -4.19 11.35 1.38
CA MET A 102 -4.62 10.43 2.42
C MET A 102 -3.66 9.25 2.61
N PHE A 103 -3.02 8.78 1.52
CA PHE A 103 -2.23 7.56 1.54
C PHE A 103 -0.77 7.83 1.24
N THR A 104 0.10 7.56 2.20
CA THR A 104 1.55 7.69 2.06
C THR A 104 2.23 6.35 2.29
N GLY A 105 3.13 5.96 1.41
CA GLY A 105 3.92 4.74 1.55
C GLY A 105 5.41 4.98 1.38
N PHE A 106 6.23 4.30 2.20
CA PHE A 106 7.69 4.33 2.10
C PHE A 106 8.23 2.94 1.79
N ASP A 107 9.21 2.88 0.91
CA ASP A 107 9.99 1.66 0.66
C ASP A 107 11.40 2.03 0.21
N MET A 108 12.35 1.11 0.39
CA MET A 108 13.75 1.25 -0.07
C MET A 108 14.00 0.51 -1.39
N ASP A 109 13.04 -0.25 -1.91
CA ASP A 109 13.14 -0.95 -3.19
C ASP A 109 12.42 -0.16 -4.29
N HIS A 110 13.18 0.37 -5.24
CA HIS A 110 12.64 1.11 -6.39
C HIS A 110 11.63 0.31 -7.24
N THR A 111 11.73 -1.03 -7.25
CA THR A 111 10.77 -1.87 -7.95
C THR A 111 9.45 -1.88 -7.17
N MET A 112 9.50 -1.99 -5.84
CA MET A 112 8.32 -1.91 -4.99
C MET A 112 7.63 -0.55 -5.08
N LEU A 113 8.37 0.55 -5.12
CA LEU A 113 7.78 1.89 -5.30
C LEU A 113 6.97 2.02 -6.60
N ARG A 114 7.42 1.42 -7.69
CA ARG A 114 6.68 1.40 -8.96
C ARG A 114 5.44 0.51 -8.86
N ILE A 115 5.59 -0.68 -8.30
CA ILE A 115 4.49 -1.63 -8.14
C ILE A 115 3.41 -1.04 -7.22
N SER A 116 3.81 -0.46 -6.08
CA SER A 116 2.87 0.16 -5.13
C SER A 116 2.12 1.34 -5.73
N ALA A 117 2.81 2.23 -6.44
CA ALA A 117 2.18 3.35 -7.12
C ALA A 117 1.17 2.88 -8.18
N MET A 118 1.55 1.91 -9.02
CA MET A 118 0.64 1.32 -10.02
C MET A 118 -0.56 0.65 -9.34
N ASN A 119 -0.33 -0.09 -8.27
CA ASN A 119 -1.38 -0.79 -7.54
C ASN A 119 -2.42 0.18 -6.95
N LEU A 120 -1.95 1.26 -6.32
CA LEU A 120 -2.82 2.32 -5.80
C LEU A 120 -3.61 3.03 -6.92
N MET A 121 -2.97 3.33 -8.05
CA MET A 121 -3.65 3.95 -9.21
C MET A 121 -4.75 3.05 -9.77
N LEU A 122 -4.54 1.73 -9.82
CA LEU A 122 -5.55 0.75 -10.25
C LEU A 122 -6.73 0.64 -9.25
N HIS A 123 -6.53 1.05 -7.99
CA HIS A 123 -7.56 1.16 -6.96
C HIS A 123 -8.11 2.59 -6.81
N SER A 124 -8.03 3.40 -7.87
CA SER A 124 -8.60 4.76 -7.95
C SER A 124 -7.93 5.83 -7.08
N ILE A 125 -6.73 5.57 -6.57
CA ILE A 125 -5.90 6.61 -5.92
C ILE A 125 -4.98 7.20 -6.99
N THR A 126 -5.40 8.32 -7.57
CA THR A 126 -4.78 8.86 -8.81
C THR A 126 -3.43 9.54 -8.57
N HIS A 127 -3.17 10.00 -7.35
CA HIS A 127 -1.95 10.72 -6.97
C HIS A 127 -1.33 10.14 -5.70
N PRO A 128 -0.92 8.85 -5.70
CA PRO A 128 -0.39 8.21 -4.50
C PRO A 128 0.94 8.83 -4.07
N ASP A 129 1.09 9.10 -2.77
CA ASP A 129 2.32 9.62 -2.16
C ASP A 129 3.25 8.46 -1.78
N ILE A 130 4.02 7.96 -2.76
CA ILE A 130 4.94 6.83 -2.59
C ILE A 130 6.37 7.32 -2.72
N GLU A 131 7.13 7.26 -1.63
CA GLU A 131 8.48 7.82 -1.55
C GLU A 131 9.55 6.75 -1.29
N TYR A 132 10.73 6.93 -1.92
CA TYR A 132 11.93 6.20 -1.53
C TYR A 132 12.43 6.74 -0.19
N LYS A 133 12.32 5.95 0.86
CA LYS A 133 12.71 6.38 2.21
C LYS A 133 13.04 5.19 3.11
N ASP A 134 14.12 5.32 3.85
CA ASP A 134 14.41 4.47 5.00
C ASP A 134 13.68 5.05 6.22
N SER A 135 12.61 4.39 6.62
CA SER A 135 11.74 4.84 7.71
C SER A 135 12.44 4.85 9.07
N LEU A 136 13.53 4.09 9.23
CA LEU A 136 14.29 3.99 10.47
C LEU A 136 15.48 4.94 10.51
N SER A 137 15.82 5.57 9.38
CA SER A 137 16.98 6.43 9.26
C SER A 137 16.89 7.68 10.13
N LYS A 138 18.04 8.15 10.62
CA LYS A 138 18.20 9.48 11.25
C LYS A 138 17.76 10.63 10.35
N GLN A 139 17.79 10.43 9.03
CA GLN A 139 17.33 11.43 8.07
C GLN A 139 15.81 11.49 7.95
N ASN A 140 15.09 10.56 8.55
CA ASN A 140 13.64 10.62 8.61
C ASN A 140 13.21 11.57 9.75
N GLU A 141 12.85 12.78 9.38
CA GLU A 141 12.42 13.84 10.31
C GLU A 141 10.89 13.92 10.44
N ILE A 142 10.15 12.98 9.81
CA ILE A 142 8.68 12.98 9.87
C ILE A 142 8.24 12.64 11.29
N LYS A 143 7.50 13.56 11.90
CA LYS A 143 6.88 13.40 13.23
C LYS A 143 5.45 13.91 13.19
N ASP A 144 4.57 13.19 13.84
CA ASP A 144 3.15 13.57 14.07
C ASP A 144 2.39 13.98 12.78
N LYS A 145 2.79 13.41 11.60
CA LYS A 145 2.17 13.71 10.30
C LYS A 145 0.95 12.83 10.03
N PHE A 146 0.93 11.62 10.55
CA PHE A 146 -0.07 10.61 10.21
C PHE A 146 -0.95 10.28 11.40
N THR A 147 -2.25 10.11 11.15
CA THR A 147 -3.24 9.72 12.18
C THR A 147 -3.30 8.20 12.33
N VAL A 148 -3.03 7.47 11.24
CA VAL A 148 -3.00 6.01 11.19
C VAL A 148 -1.67 5.53 10.60
N CYS A 149 -1.06 4.53 11.26
CA CYS A 149 0.11 3.84 10.73
C CYS A 149 -0.14 2.33 10.74
N LEU A 150 -0.10 1.71 9.56
CA LEU A 150 -0.25 0.27 9.36
C LEU A 150 1.00 -0.28 8.71
N ALA A 151 1.65 -1.25 9.34
CA ALA A 151 2.92 -1.78 8.86
C ALA A 151 3.08 -3.27 9.13
N ASN A 152 3.73 -3.95 8.18
CA ASN A 152 4.33 -5.26 8.37
C ASN A 152 5.79 -5.20 7.95
N PRO A 153 6.70 -4.70 8.81
CA PRO A 153 8.09 -4.51 8.47
C PRO A 153 8.80 -5.85 8.25
N PRO A 154 9.93 -5.87 7.50
CA PRO A 154 10.69 -7.09 7.26
C PRO A 154 11.22 -7.70 8.56
N PHE A 155 11.09 -9.03 8.70
CA PHE A 155 11.48 -9.78 9.92
C PHE A 155 12.98 -10.08 10.02
N LYS A 156 13.74 -9.83 8.95
CA LYS A 156 15.18 -10.08 8.85
C LYS A 156 15.87 -8.90 8.20
N GLY A 157 17.04 -8.58 8.71
CA GLY A 157 17.93 -7.55 8.19
C GLY A 157 18.93 -7.16 9.27
N SER A 158 20.11 -6.75 8.89
CA SER A 158 21.05 -6.07 9.80
C SER A 158 20.80 -4.57 9.68
N ILE A 159 20.48 -3.95 10.79
CA ILE A 159 20.32 -2.51 10.87
C ILE A 159 21.66 -1.94 11.34
N ASN A 160 22.19 -0.97 10.61
CA ASN A 160 23.35 -0.22 11.09
C ASN A 160 22.90 0.74 12.21
N GLU A 161 23.22 0.42 13.46
CA GLU A 161 22.81 1.20 14.64
C GLU A 161 23.22 2.68 14.57
N GLU A 162 24.31 3.01 13.88
CA GLU A 162 24.76 4.40 13.72
C GLU A 162 23.80 5.21 12.82
N GLY A 163 23.08 4.54 11.90
CA GLY A 163 22.15 5.13 10.96
C GLY A 163 20.73 5.30 11.50
N ILE A 164 20.39 4.65 12.62
CA ILE A 164 19.03 4.66 13.18
C ILE A 164 18.73 5.97 13.89
N ASN A 165 17.48 6.44 13.76
CA ASN A 165 16.97 7.58 14.51
C ASN A 165 17.09 7.33 16.02
N ASP A 166 17.59 8.31 16.76
CA ASP A 166 17.90 8.17 18.19
C ASP A 166 16.63 7.92 19.05
N ASP A 167 15.47 8.41 18.62
CA ASP A 167 14.19 8.15 19.29
C ASP A 167 13.84 6.65 19.23
N LEU A 168 14.18 5.97 18.13
CA LEU A 168 13.94 4.54 17.96
C LEU A 168 14.91 3.66 18.76
N LYS A 169 16.12 4.12 19.02
CA LYS A 169 17.12 3.37 19.81
C LYS A 169 16.66 3.09 21.23
N SER A 170 15.74 3.90 21.76
CA SER A 170 15.20 3.73 23.12
C SER A 170 14.25 2.56 23.23
N ILE A 171 13.64 2.11 22.12
CA ILE A 171 12.64 1.04 22.06
C ILE A 171 13.14 -0.25 21.42
N VAL A 172 14.30 -0.23 20.76
CA VAL A 172 14.93 -1.45 20.23
C VAL A 172 15.68 -2.16 21.36
N PRO A 173 15.39 -3.46 21.63
CA PRO A 173 16.13 -4.22 22.63
C PRO A 173 17.63 -4.26 22.26
N LYS A 174 18.49 -3.94 23.21
CA LYS A 174 19.92 -4.17 23.06
C LYS A 174 20.16 -5.67 23.08
N THR A 175 20.50 -6.26 21.94
CA THR A 175 20.96 -7.65 21.81
C THR A 175 22.38 -7.80 22.31
#